data_b31dd714d273edfb2052d57b1ca761f1
#
_entry.id   b31dd714d273edfb2052d57b1ca761f1
#
_cell.length_a   1.000
_cell.length_b   1.000
_cell.length_c   1.000
_cell.angle_alpha   90.00
_cell.angle_beta   90.00
_cell.angle_gamma   90.00
#
_symmetry.space_group_name_H-M   'P 1'
#
loop_
_entity.id
_entity.type
_entity.pdbx_description
1 polymer ?
#
loop_
_entity_poly.entity_id
_entity_poly.type
_entity_poly.pdbx_seq_one_letter_code
_entity_poly.pdbx_strand_id
1 'polypeptide(L)'
;MKKTVLLIVSLFMVAGIFAGNPVTKKIEVYYFHFTRRCMTCNNVEKVSKEAVEQQYAEKVKTGEITFKSINLDEKDGEAIGAKYKVEGQTLLIVSGEKRVDLTDKGFMYANDKPDKLKAEIKKAVDDMMK
;
A
#
# COMPACT_ATOMS: atom_id res chain seq x y z
N MET A 1 24.98 71.90 -4.67
CA MET A 1 25.33 70.72 -3.84
C MET A 1 24.29 69.63 -4.10
N LYS A 2 24.65 68.70 -4.92
CA LYS A 2 23.75 67.56 -5.27
C LYS A 2 24.11 66.39 -4.35
N LYS A 3 23.22 66.10 -3.42
CA LYS A 3 23.30 64.92 -2.54
C LYS A 3 22.76 63.70 -3.32
N THR A 4 23.64 62.91 -3.81
CA THR A 4 23.32 61.59 -4.39
C THR A 4 23.04 60.62 -3.27
N VAL A 5 21.79 60.26 -3.10
CA VAL A 5 21.35 59.20 -2.18
C VAL A 5 21.49 57.88 -2.95
N LEU A 6 22.49 57.09 -2.57
CA LEU A 6 22.68 55.73 -3.09
C LEU A 6 21.68 54.80 -2.36
N LEU A 7 20.63 54.44 -3.05
CA LEU A 7 19.66 53.44 -2.60
C LEU A 7 20.25 52.04 -2.87
N ILE A 8 20.84 51.46 -1.83
CA ILE A 8 21.27 50.07 -1.87
C ILE A 8 20.02 49.21 -1.70
N VAL A 9 19.48 48.72 -2.80
CA VAL A 9 18.42 47.68 -2.79
C VAL A 9 19.10 46.35 -2.47
N SER A 10 19.00 45.98 -1.19
CA SER A 10 19.42 44.67 -0.71
C SER A 10 18.39 43.64 -1.21
N LEU A 11 18.76 42.95 -2.29
CA LEU A 11 17.99 41.84 -2.83
C LEU A 11 18.16 40.64 -1.90
N PHE A 12 17.27 40.47 -0.95
CA PHE A 12 17.16 39.23 -0.17
C PHE A 12 16.72 38.09 -1.09
N MET A 13 17.67 37.33 -1.56
CA MET A 13 17.44 36.03 -2.18
C MET A 13 16.95 35.08 -1.08
N VAL A 14 15.65 34.97 -0.92
CA VAL A 14 15.06 33.87 -0.14
C VAL A 14 15.24 32.61 -0.96
N ALA A 15 16.32 31.88 -0.68
CA ALA A 15 16.46 30.51 -1.13
C ALA A 15 15.40 29.68 -0.42
N GLY A 16 14.26 29.50 -1.08
CA GLY A 16 13.23 28.55 -0.62
C GLY A 16 13.85 27.16 -0.59
N ILE A 17 14.16 26.71 0.60
CA ILE A 17 14.49 25.31 0.83
C ILE A 17 13.20 24.53 0.59
N PHE A 18 13.02 24.03 -0.63
CA PHE A 18 12.07 22.96 -0.87
C PHE A 18 12.62 21.73 -0.14
N ALA A 19 12.30 21.62 1.14
CA ALA A 19 12.38 20.35 1.83
C ALA A 19 11.35 19.44 1.15
N GLY A 20 11.78 18.69 0.15
CA GLY A 20 10.98 17.63 -0.44
C GLY A 20 10.63 16.69 0.71
N ASN A 21 9.34 16.64 1.07
CA ASN A 21 8.88 15.60 1.96
C ASN A 21 9.32 14.27 1.36
N PRO A 22 9.98 13.38 2.14
CA PRO A 22 10.25 12.05 1.66
C PRO A 22 8.92 11.44 1.25
N VAL A 23 8.76 11.09 -0.03
CA VAL A 23 7.59 10.37 -0.52
C VAL A 23 7.66 9.00 0.15
N THR A 24 7.00 8.86 1.28
CA THR A 24 6.84 7.58 1.94
C THR A 24 6.09 6.68 0.96
N LYS A 25 6.76 5.64 0.50
CA LYS A 25 6.16 4.66 -0.41
C LYS A 25 4.99 4.01 0.30
N LYS A 26 3.78 4.32 -0.15
CA LYS A 26 2.58 3.67 0.34
C LYS A 26 2.57 2.23 -0.14
N ILE A 27 2.33 1.29 0.77
CA ILE A 27 2.16 -0.13 0.48
C ILE A 27 0.71 -0.50 0.69
N GLU A 28 0.09 -1.07 -0.32
CA GLU A 28 -1.30 -1.48 -0.29
C GLU A 28 -1.38 -3.00 -0.44
N VAL A 29 -2.02 -3.66 0.51
CA VAL A 29 -2.33 -5.08 0.47
C VAL A 29 -3.80 -5.22 0.11
N TYR A 30 -4.06 -5.77 -1.06
CA TYR A 30 -5.40 -5.99 -1.58
C TYR A 30 -5.76 -7.47 -1.51
N TYR A 31 -6.98 -7.77 -1.08
CA TYR A 31 -7.62 -9.03 -1.34
C TYR A 31 -8.85 -8.81 -2.21
N PHE A 32 -8.75 -9.23 -3.45
CA PHE A 32 -9.87 -9.20 -4.40
C PHE A 32 -10.69 -10.47 -4.28
N HIS A 33 -12.01 -10.34 -4.25
CA HIS A 33 -12.94 -11.45 -4.11
C HIS A 33 -14.27 -11.14 -4.83
N PHE A 34 -15.10 -12.15 -4.94
CA PHE A 34 -16.49 -12.03 -5.36
C PHE A 34 -17.43 -12.02 -4.15
N THR A 35 -18.69 -11.66 -4.33
CA THR A 35 -19.71 -11.69 -3.29
C THR A 35 -19.89 -13.11 -2.72
N ARG A 36 -19.89 -14.12 -3.60
CA ARG A 36 -19.92 -15.53 -3.18
C ARG A 36 -18.50 -16.01 -2.92
N ARG A 37 -18.25 -16.41 -1.69
CA ARG A 37 -16.90 -16.85 -1.24
C ARG A 37 -16.96 -18.21 -0.57
N CYS A 38 -15.93 -19.00 -0.80
CA CYS A 38 -15.68 -20.24 -0.07
C CYS A 38 -15.05 -19.96 1.30
N MET A 39 -15.02 -20.98 2.17
CA MET A 39 -14.40 -20.85 3.50
C MET A 39 -12.90 -20.48 3.38
N THR A 40 -12.16 -21.11 2.48
CA THR A 40 -10.75 -20.78 2.25
C THR A 40 -10.57 -19.33 1.82
N CYS A 41 -11.46 -18.82 0.97
CA CYS A 41 -11.43 -17.43 0.52
C CYS A 41 -11.56 -16.45 1.69
N ASN A 42 -12.49 -16.73 2.61
CA ASN A 42 -12.67 -15.94 3.82
C ASN A 42 -11.46 -16.02 4.75
N ASN A 43 -10.82 -17.18 4.84
CA ASN A 43 -9.61 -17.37 5.64
C ASN A 43 -8.40 -16.64 5.04
N VAL A 44 -8.25 -16.61 3.72
CA VAL A 44 -7.20 -15.80 3.07
C VAL A 44 -7.36 -14.33 3.45
N GLU A 45 -8.57 -13.79 3.35
CA GLU A 45 -8.84 -12.40 3.74
C GLU A 45 -8.51 -12.15 5.21
N LYS A 46 -9.05 -12.99 6.10
CA LYS A 46 -8.85 -12.86 7.54
C LYS A 46 -7.38 -12.88 7.93
N VAL A 47 -6.65 -13.90 7.50
CA VAL A 47 -5.22 -14.07 7.82
C VAL A 47 -4.38 -12.94 7.24
N SER A 48 -4.69 -12.49 6.03
CA SER A 48 -3.97 -11.39 5.39
C SER A 48 -4.20 -10.06 6.09
N LYS A 49 -5.44 -9.78 6.49
CA LYS A 49 -5.79 -8.61 7.30
C LYS A 49 -5.06 -8.61 8.64
N GLU A 50 -5.14 -9.73 9.35
CA GLU A 50 -4.44 -9.90 10.63
C GLU A 50 -2.91 -9.72 10.49
N ALA A 51 -2.32 -10.25 9.42
CA ALA A 51 -0.88 -10.10 9.16
C ALA A 51 -0.48 -8.63 9.07
N VAL A 52 -1.26 -7.83 8.34
CA VAL A 52 -1.00 -6.39 8.18
C VAL A 52 -1.23 -5.64 9.49
N GLU A 53 -2.37 -5.84 10.12
CA GLU A 53 -2.75 -5.10 11.33
C GLU A 53 -1.88 -5.42 12.55
N GLN A 54 -1.45 -6.67 12.70
CA GLN A 54 -0.64 -7.10 13.85
C GLN A 54 0.85 -6.79 13.67
N GLN A 55 1.38 -6.94 12.46
CA GLN A 55 2.81 -6.78 12.20
C GLN A 55 3.20 -5.32 11.91
N TYR A 56 2.27 -4.51 11.46
CA TYR A 56 2.53 -3.13 11.02
C TYR A 56 1.56 -2.11 11.64
N ALA A 57 1.11 -2.33 12.87
CA ALA A 57 0.10 -1.51 13.54
C ALA A 57 0.36 0.01 13.44
N GLU A 58 1.60 0.45 13.67
CA GLU A 58 1.97 1.87 13.59
C GLU A 58 1.89 2.41 12.16
N LYS A 59 2.34 1.62 11.18
CA LYS A 59 2.28 2.00 9.75
C LYS A 59 0.85 1.97 9.19
N VAL A 60 0.00 1.14 9.74
CA VAL A 60 -1.44 1.13 9.43
C VAL A 60 -2.09 2.41 9.96
N LYS A 61 -1.77 2.84 11.17
CA LYS A 61 -2.28 4.09 11.74
C LYS A 61 -1.89 5.32 10.92
N THR A 62 -0.67 5.35 10.42
CA THR A 62 -0.17 6.48 9.59
C THR A 62 -0.65 6.40 8.15
N GLY A 63 -1.23 5.29 7.71
CA GLY A 63 -1.65 5.06 6.34
C GLY A 63 -0.52 4.69 5.37
N GLU A 64 0.69 4.44 5.88
CA GLU A 64 1.82 3.98 5.06
C GLU A 64 1.59 2.58 4.51
N ILE A 65 0.93 1.72 5.30
CA ILE A 65 0.51 0.37 4.89
C ILE A 65 -0.99 0.25 5.10
N THR A 66 -1.71 -0.24 4.10
CA THR A 66 -3.16 -0.44 4.18
C THR A 66 -3.54 -1.85 3.73
N PHE A 67 -4.57 -2.41 4.35
CA PHE A 67 -5.26 -3.60 3.87
C PHE A 67 -6.64 -3.22 3.33
N LYS A 68 -6.96 -3.72 2.13
CA LYS A 68 -8.26 -3.47 1.50
C LYS A 68 -8.85 -4.77 0.95
N SER A 69 -10.06 -5.06 1.35
CA SER A 69 -10.89 -6.11 0.75
C SER A 69 -11.73 -5.50 -0.35
N ILE A 70 -11.63 -6.03 -1.56
CA ILE A 70 -12.25 -5.48 -2.77
C ILE A 70 -13.20 -6.51 -3.38
N ASN A 71 -14.48 -6.19 -3.43
CA ASN A 71 -15.48 -7.03 -4.07
C ASN A 71 -15.56 -6.72 -5.57
N LEU A 72 -15.16 -7.65 -6.41
CA LEU A 72 -15.15 -7.52 -7.88
C LEU A 72 -16.55 -7.47 -8.50
N ASP A 73 -17.59 -7.87 -7.80
CA ASP A 73 -18.97 -7.77 -8.25
C ASP A 73 -19.54 -6.35 -8.07
N GLU A 74 -18.85 -5.50 -7.33
CA GLU A 74 -19.23 -4.10 -7.14
C GLU A 74 -18.53 -3.21 -8.18
N LYS A 75 -19.22 -2.16 -8.64
CA LYS A 75 -18.71 -1.26 -9.68
C LYS A 75 -17.34 -0.65 -9.35
N ASP A 76 -17.15 -0.23 -8.10
CA ASP A 76 -15.88 0.35 -7.66
C ASP A 76 -14.79 -0.72 -7.58
N GLY A 77 -15.16 -1.93 -7.15
CA GLY A 77 -14.26 -3.08 -7.10
C GLY A 77 -13.84 -3.56 -8.48
N GLU A 78 -14.77 -3.59 -9.44
CA GLU A 78 -14.46 -3.89 -10.84
C GLU A 78 -13.45 -2.89 -11.41
N ALA A 79 -13.63 -1.59 -11.17
CA ALA A 79 -12.71 -0.55 -11.62
C ALA A 79 -11.30 -0.70 -11.02
N ILE A 80 -11.21 -1.03 -9.73
CA ILE A 80 -9.93 -1.28 -9.06
C ILE A 80 -9.28 -2.56 -9.59
N GLY A 81 -10.06 -3.62 -9.79
CA GLY A 81 -9.60 -4.87 -10.39
C GLY A 81 -9.03 -4.65 -11.80
N ALA A 82 -9.72 -3.89 -12.64
CA ALA A 82 -9.27 -3.53 -13.98
C ALA A 82 -7.94 -2.75 -13.96
N LYS A 83 -7.79 -1.80 -13.03
CA LYS A 83 -6.54 -1.03 -12.85
C LYS A 83 -5.33 -1.95 -12.62
N TYR A 84 -5.51 -3.01 -11.84
CA TYR A 84 -4.44 -3.96 -11.53
C TYR A 84 -4.47 -5.22 -12.40
N LYS A 85 -5.35 -5.27 -13.41
CA LYS A 85 -5.53 -6.43 -14.30
C LYS A 85 -5.83 -7.72 -13.52
N VAL A 86 -6.72 -7.59 -12.54
CA VAL A 86 -7.20 -8.69 -11.70
C VAL A 86 -8.57 -9.13 -12.21
N GLU A 87 -8.69 -10.40 -12.53
CA GLU A 87 -9.94 -10.99 -13.07
C GLU A 87 -10.61 -12.00 -12.11
N GLY A 88 -9.98 -12.26 -10.98
CA GLY A 88 -10.45 -13.25 -10.02
C GLY A 88 -9.94 -13.01 -8.61
N GLN A 89 -10.20 -13.96 -7.73
CA GLN A 89 -9.73 -13.87 -6.34
C GLN A 89 -8.21 -13.78 -6.31
N THR A 90 -7.70 -12.70 -5.72
CA THR A 90 -6.28 -12.36 -5.77
C THR A 90 -5.82 -11.72 -4.48
N LEU A 91 -4.71 -12.19 -3.93
CA LEU A 91 -3.99 -11.53 -2.85
C LEU A 91 -2.79 -10.80 -3.45
N LEU A 92 -2.88 -9.48 -3.51
CA LEU A 92 -1.92 -8.62 -4.21
C LEU A 92 -1.32 -7.58 -3.27
N ILE A 93 -0.01 -7.44 -3.28
CA ILE A 93 0.70 -6.37 -2.57
C ILE A 93 1.30 -5.41 -3.60
N VAL A 94 1.04 -4.12 -3.45
CA VAL A 94 1.46 -3.07 -4.39
C VAL A 94 2.16 -1.94 -3.68
N SER A 95 3.22 -1.43 -4.29
CA SER A 95 3.88 -0.20 -3.87
C SER A 95 4.43 0.52 -5.09
N GLY A 96 3.74 1.57 -5.54
CA GLY A 96 4.04 2.23 -6.80
C GLY A 96 3.91 1.26 -7.98
N GLU A 97 4.99 1.06 -8.73
CA GLU A 97 5.04 0.11 -9.86
C GLU A 97 5.38 -1.33 -9.44
N LYS A 98 5.84 -1.52 -8.21
CA LYS A 98 6.14 -2.85 -7.69
C LYS A 98 4.87 -3.58 -7.30
N ARG A 99 4.77 -4.84 -7.66
CA ARG A 99 3.67 -5.71 -7.27
C ARG A 99 4.16 -7.12 -6.97
N VAL A 100 3.55 -7.74 -5.98
CA VAL A 100 3.76 -9.15 -5.63
C VAL A 100 2.40 -9.82 -5.49
N ASP A 101 2.17 -10.87 -6.26
CA ASP A 101 1.00 -11.71 -6.18
C ASP A 101 1.27 -12.89 -5.25
N LEU A 102 0.50 -12.98 -4.18
CA LEU A 102 0.58 -14.05 -3.17
C LEU A 102 -0.66 -14.95 -3.18
N THR A 103 -1.45 -14.94 -4.25
CA THR A 103 -2.70 -15.71 -4.35
C THR A 103 -2.48 -17.18 -4.07
N ASP A 104 -1.51 -17.81 -4.72
CA ASP A 104 -1.20 -19.23 -4.53
C ASP A 104 -0.80 -19.52 -3.08
N LYS A 105 -0.01 -18.66 -2.46
CA LYS A 105 0.40 -18.78 -1.06
C LYS A 105 -0.80 -18.61 -0.12
N GLY A 106 -1.69 -17.66 -0.43
CA GLY A 106 -2.92 -17.44 0.30
C GLY A 106 -3.76 -18.70 0.38
N PHE A 107 -4.09 -19.26 -0.77
CA PHE A 107 -4.91 -20.47 -0.84
C PHE A 107 -4.22 -21.73 -0.29
N MET A 108 -2.90 -21.82 -0.42
CA MET A 108 -2.11 -22.93 0.09
C MET A 108 -2.02 -22.96 1.61
N TYR A 109 -1.94 -21.80 2.26
CA TYR A 109 -1.58 -21.73 3.68
C TYR A 109 -2.67 -21.21 4.60
N ALA A 110 -3.69 -20.51 4.11
CA ALA A 110 -4.65 -19.83 4.96
C ALA A 110 -5.38 -20.74 5.95
N ASN A 111 -5.68 -21.99 5.56
CA ASN A 111 -6.38 -22.93 6.41
C ASN A 111 -5.47 -23.66 7.40
N ASP A 112 -4.37 -24.24 6.89
CA ASP A 112 -3.57 -25.20 7.65
C ASP A 112 -2.30 -24.60 8.25
N LYS A 113 -1.81 -23.51 7.67
CA LYS A 113 -0.54 -22.88 8.06
C LYS A 113 -0.64 -21.35 8.02
N PRO A 114 -1.59 -20.74 8.78
CA PRO A 114 -1.82 -19.29 8.73
C PRO A 114 -0.57 -18.48 9.09
N ASP A 115 0.26 -18.94 10.01
CA ASP A 115 1.51 -18.26 10.37
C ASP A 115 2.50 -18.22 9.20
N LYS A 116 2.48 -19.24 8.34
CA LYS A 116 3.31 -19.24 7.13
C LYS A 116 2.81 -18.21 6.11
N LEU A 117 1.50 -18.06 5.95
CA LEU A 117 0.94 -17.00 5.12
C LEU A 117 1.32 -15.61 5.66
N LYS A 118 1.21 -15.41 6.98
CA LYS A 118 1.62 -14.16 7.63
C LYS A 118 3.11 -13.85 7.39
N ALA A 119 3.97 -14.88 7.42
CA ALA A 119 5.40 -14.73 7.13
C ALA A 119 5.68 -14.37 5.66
N GLU A 120 4.96 -14.96 4.71
CA GLU A 120 5.07 -14.63 3.27
C GLU A 120 4.64 -13.18 3.01
N ILE A 121 3.55 -12.74 3.61
CA ILE A 121 3.08 -11.34 3.53
C ILE A 121 4.12 -10.40 4.12
N LYS A 122 4.62 -10.73 5.31
CA LYS A 122 5.67 -9.92 5.97
C LYS A 122 6.91 -9.77 5.09
N LYS A 123 7.38 -10.86 4.52
CA LYS A 123 8.54 -10.85 3.62
C LYS A 123 8.30 -9.93 2.42
N ALA A 124 7.16 -10.04 1.76
CA ALA A 124 6.83 -9.23 0.60
C ALA A 124 6.73 -7.74 0.94
N VAL A 125 6.09 -7.40 2.07
CA VAL A 125 5.98 -6.01 2.55
C VAL A 125 7.35 -5.45 2.94
N ASP A 126 8.15 -6.19 3.70
CA ASP A 126 9.49 -5.76 4.12
C ASP A 126 10.41 -5.52 2.90
N ASP A 127 10.31 -6.34 1.87
CA ASP A 127 11.07 -6.19 0.62
C ASP A 127 10.64 -4.94 -0.17
N MET A 128 9.39 -4.53 -0.06
CA MET A 128 8.89 -3.30 -0.68
C MET A 128 9.29 -2.04 0.08
N MET A 129 9.57 -2.15 1.38
CA MET A 129 10.04 -1.03 2.21
C MET A 129 11.51 -0.66 1.96
N LYS A 130 12.29 -1.56 1.40
CA LYS A 130 13.70 -1.31 1.00
C LYS A 130 13.76 -0.47 -0.27
#